data_ae8a05e672c8553107c1327840af6ab9
#
_entry.id   ae8a05e672c8553107c1327840af6ab9
#
_cell.length_a   1.000
_cell.length_b   1.000
_cell.length_c   1.000
_cell.angle_alpha   90.00
_cell.angle_beta   90.00
_cell.angle_gamma   90.00
#
_symmetry.space_group_name_H-M   'P 1'
#
loop_
_entity.id
_entity.type
_entity.pdbx_description
1 polymer ?
#
loop_
_entity_poly.entity_id
_entity_poly.type
_entity_poly.pdbx_seq_one_letter_code
_entity_poly.pdbx_strand_id
1 'polypeptide(L)'
;KPGLQRFEVNAFGKRIKELELIKGVKGKDFKITIDQEVQKIASKALEDKKYSGSICVMDIFTGDIVSMVSSPTFDSNKFVHGISYEDLEILLKNKKKPLINKCLSGLYPPGSTIKPIVALSALENDVISPKFVVECKGSVDRYDRTYHCWKEKGHGFMNLRNAIKQS
;
A
#
# COMPACT_ATOMS: atom_id res chain seq x y z
N LYS A 1 -10.92 2.87 -28.69
CA LYS A 1 -11.26 4.30 -28.81
C LYS A 1 -12.74 4.48 -28.52
N PRO A 2 -13.16 5.53 -27.79
CA PRO A 2 -14.58 5.83 -27.60
C PRO A 2 -15.24 6.11 -28.95
N GLY A 3 -16.52 5.76 -29.06
CA GLY A 3 -17.36 6.18 -30.17
C GLY A 3 -17.73 7.66 -30.07
N LEU A 4 -18.09 8.26 -31.16
CA LEU A 4 -18.55 9.65 -31.23
C LEU A 4 -19.90 9.67 -31.95
N GLN A 5 -20.87 10.35 -31.37
CA GLN A 5 -22.16 10.59 -32.02
C GLN A 5 -22.45 12.08 -32.04
N ARG A 6 -22.63 12.64 -33.23
CA ARG A 6 -22.91 14.05 -33.43
C ARG A 6 -24.36 14.24 -33.76
N PHE A 7 -24.98 15.21 -33.14
CA PHE A 7 -26.39 15.59 -33.39
C PHE A 7 -26.47 17.07 -33.71
N GLU A 8 -27.37 17.39 -34.61
CA GLU A 8 -27.87 18.74 -34.76
C GLU A 8 -28.90 19.00 -33.68
N VAL A 9 -28.80 20.12 -32.98
CA VAL A 9 -29.77 20.50 -31.93
C VAL A 9 -30.38 21.87 -32.29
N ASN A 10 -31.64 22.08 -31.90
CA ASN A 10 -32.28 23.41 -32.03
C ASN A 10 -31.81 24.35 -30.90
N ALA A 11 -32.29 25.60 -30.94
CA ALA A 11 -31.98 26.63 -29.93
C ALA A 11 -32.39 26.22 -28.49
N PHE A 12 -33.22 25.21 -28.30
CA PHE A 12 -33.65 24.67 -26.99
C PHE A 12 -32.91 23.39 -26.58
N GLY A 13 -31.83 23.00 -27.33
CA GLY A 13 -31.07 21.81 -27.05
C GLY A 13 -31.72 20.49 -27.46
N LYS A 14 -32.88 20.52 -28.16
CA LYS A 14 -33.57 19.32 -28.63
C LYS A 14 -32.85 18.78 -29.89
N ARG A 15 -32.56 17.47 -29.90
CA ARG A 15 -31.94 16.78 -31.04
C ARG A 15 -32.91 16.80 -32.22
N ILE A 16 -32.42 17.27 -33.37
CA ILE A 16 -33.19 17.36 -34.65
C ILE A 16 -32.75 16.23 -35.57
N LYS A 17 -31.45 16.05 -35.74
CA LYS A 17 -30.90 15.14 -36.75
C LYS A 17 -29.60 14.53 -36.23
N GLU A 18 -29.37 13.26 -36.53
CA GLU A 18 -28.10 12.61 -36.37
C GLU A 18 -27.19 12.95 -37.56
N LEU A 19 -26.01 13.51 -37.31
CA LEU A 19 -25.08 13.95 -38.35
C LEU A 19 -24.02 12.87 -38.62
N GLU A 20 -23.48 12.27 -37.57
CA GLU A 20 -22.39 11.34 -37.70
C GLU A 20 -22.39 10.35 -36.54
N LEU A 21 -22.16 9.07 -36.85
CA LEU A 21 -21.93 8.01 -35.89
C LEU A 21 -20.60 7.32 -36.19
N ILE A 22 -19.59 7.57 -35.36
CA ILE A 22 -18.34 6.82 -35.36
C ILE A 22 -18.42 5.74 -34.29
N LYS A 23 -18.50 4.49 -34.70
CA LYS A 23 -18.56 3.36 -33.76
C LYS A 23 -17.27 3.28 -32.93
N GLY A 24 -17.41 3.08 -31.62
CA GLY A 24 -16.28 2.81 -30.76
C GLY A 24 -15.60 1.50 -31.11
N VAL A 25 -14.29 1.45 -30.89
CA VAL A 25 -13.51 0.22 -31.00
C VAL A 25 -13.32 -0.35 -29.59
N LYS A 26 -13.78 -1.59 -29.40
CA LYS A 26 -13.60 -2.31 -28.11
C LYS A 26 -12.11 -2.34 -27.73
N GLY A 27 -11.79 -2.13 -26.48
CA GLY A 27 -10.45 -2.34 -25.93
C GLY A 27 -10.06 -3.82 -26.01
N LYS A 28 -8.76 -4.07 -25.86
CA LYS A 28 -8.25 -5.43 -25.71
C LYS A 28 -8.39 -5.85 -24.25
N ASP A 29 -8.79 -7.11 -24.06
CA ASP A 29 -8.78 -7.71 -22.73
C ASP A 29 -7.32 -7.99 -22.33
N PHE A 30 -6.97 -7.79 -21.07
CA PHE A 30 -5.66 -8.17 -20.54
C PHE A 30 -5.85 -8.89 -19.19
N LYS A 31 -4.94 -9.82 -18.93
CA LYS A 31 -4.92 -10.59 -17.69
C LYS A 31 -3.92 -9.95 -16.73
N ILE A 32 -4.32 -9.82 -15.47
CA ILE A 32 -3.46 -9.38 -14.38
C ILE A 32 -3.20 -10.53 -13.41
N THR A 33 -2.22 -10.39 -12.53
CA THR A 33 -1.78 -11.44 -11.58
C THR A 33 -2.61 -11.46 -10.30
N ILE A 34 -3.49 -10.48 -10.09
CA ILE A 34 -4.33 -10.40 -8.89
C ILE A 34 -5.29 -11.58 -8.82
N ASP A 35 -5.19 -12.35 -7.74
CA ASP A 35 -6.16 -13.37 -7.38
C ASP A 35 -7.33 -12.73 -6.64
N GLN A 36 -8.55 -12.92 -7.17
CA GLN A 36 -9.73 -12.26 -6.64
C GLN A 36 -10.10 -12.74 -5.22
N GLU A 37 -9.88 -13.99 -4.92
CA GLU A 37 -10.24 -14.54 -3.61
C GLU A 37 -9.24 -14.06 -2.53
N VAL A 38 -7.94 -14.08 -2.83
CA VAL A 38 -6.91 -13.53 -1.94
C VAL A 38 -7.14 -12.03 -1.72
N GLN A 39 -7.48 -11.29 -2.78
CA GLN A 39 -7.81 -9.85 -2.69
C GLN A 39 -9.01 -9.58 -1.76
N LYS A 40 -10.09 -10.37 -1.88
CA LYS A 40 -11.28 -10.24 -1.01
C LYS A 40 -10.95 -10.54 0.44
N ILE A 41 -10.21 -11.63 0.72
CA ILE A 41 -9.81 -12.00 2.09
C ILE A 41 -8.98 -10.89 2.71
N ALA A 42 -7.98 -10.38 1.99
CA ALA A 42 -7.12 -9.30 2.46
C ALA A 42 -7.89 -7.99 2.71
N SER A 43 -8.84 -7.63 1.82
CA SER A 43 -9.71 -6.47 2.00
C SER A 43 -10.55 -6.60 3.27
N LYS A 44 -11.24 -7.73 3.42
CA LYS A 44 -12.09 -8.00 4.57
C LYS A 44 -11.31 -7.97 5.88
N ALA A 45 -10.08 -8.48 5.91
CA ALA A 45 -9.25 -8.48 7.11
C ALA A 45 -8.95 -7.07 7.63
N LEU A 46 -8.80 -6.07 6.75
CA LEU A 46 -8.62 -4.66 7.14
C LEU A 46 -9.96 -3.99 7.49
N GLU A 47 -11.01 -4.27 6.72
CA GLU A 47 -12.34 -3.67 6.88
C GLU A 47 -12.99 -4.08 8.20
N ASP A 48 -13.02 -5.37 8.53
CA ASP A 48 -13.59 -5.91 9.79
C ASP A 48 -12.96 -5.27 11.03
N LYS A 49 -11.68 -4.95 10.96
CA LYS A 49 -10.91 -4.27 12.02
C LYS A 49 -10.98 -2.75 11.93
N LYS A 50 -11.60 -2.19 10.88
CA LYS A 50 -11.61 -0.74 10.56
C LYS A 50 -10.22 -0.12 10.50
N TYR A 51 -9.22 -0.90 10.10
CA TYR A 51 -7.84 -0.44 9.97
C TYR A 51 -7.65 0.44 8.73
N SER A 52 -6.80 1.45 8.88
CA SER A 52 -6.27 2.22 7.75
C SER A 52 -4.85 1.74 7.48
N GLY A 53 -4.63 1.18 6.32
CA GLY A 53 -3.34 0.59 5.97
C GLY A 53 -3.40 -0.15 4.64
N SER A 54 -2.46 -1.03 4.41
CA SER A 54 -2.37 -1.81 3.17
C SER A 54 -1.90 -3.24 3.43
N ILE A 55 -2.29 -4.13 2.52
CA ILE A 55 -1.79 -5.51 2.43
C ILE A 55 -1.32 -5.72 0.99
N CYS A 56 -0.09 -6.18 0.83
CA CYS A 56 0.46 -6.62 -0.45
C CYS A 56 0.92 -8.06 -0.31
N VAL A 57 0.42 -8.93 -1.19
CA VAL A 57 0.83 -10.34 -1.27
C VAL A 57 1.56 -10.54 -2.58
N MET A 58 2.79 -11.02 -2.50
CA MET A 58 3.67 -11.25 -3.64
C MET A 58 4.11 -12.72 -3.67
N ASP A 59 4.10 -13.31 -4.85
CA ASP A 59 4.74 -14.61 -5.09
C ASP A 59 6.26 -14.44 -5.04
N ILE A 60 6.93 -15.20 -4.17
CA ILE A 60 8.38 -15.06 -3.94
C ILE A 60 9.25 -15.63 -5.08
N PHE A 61 8.67 -16.47 -5.95
CA PHE A 61 9.40 -17.08 -7.06
C PHE A 61 9.28 -16.28 -8.35
N THR A 62 8.07 -15.73 -8.62
CA THR A 62 7.81 -14.99 -9.87
C THR A 62 7.89 -13.47 -9.68
N GLY A 63 7.69 -12.98 -8.45
CA GLY A 63 7.53 -11.55 -8.15
C GLY A 63 6.14 -11.01 -8.48
N ASP A 64 5.20 -11.87 -8.89
CA ASP A 64 3.84 -11.46 -9.21
C ASP A 64 3.09 -10.93 -7.99
N ILE A 65 2.40 -9.83 -8.16
CA ILE A 65 1.51 -9.31 -7.12
C ILE A 65 0.18 -10.07 -7.18
N VAL A 66 -0.05 -10.91 -6.18
CA VAL A 66 -1.26 -11.73 -6.04
C VAL A 66 -2.39 -10.96 -5.38
N SER A 67 -2.07 -10.03 -4.49
CA SER A 67 -3.05 -9.13 -3.86
C SER A 67 -2.42 -7.78 -3.54
N MET A 68 -3.19 -6.70 -3.74
CA MET A 68 -2.79 -5.34 -3.39
C MET A 68 -4.02 -4.58 -2.85
N VAL A 69 -4.10 -4.47 -1.54
CA VAL A 69 -5.23 -3.85 -0.83
C VAL A 69 -4.80 -2.56 -0.16
N SER A 70 -5.60 -1.51 -0.32
CA SER A 70 -5.48 -0.25 0.41
C SER A 70 -6.80 0.06 1.12
N SER A 71 -6.77 0.24 2.45
CA SER A 71 -7.96 0.49 3.27
C SER A 71 -7.86 1.85 3.99
N PRO A 72 -8.96 2.60 4.14
CA PRO A 72 -10.22 2.38 3.45
C PRO A 72 -10.07 2.56 1.95
N THR A 73 -10.92 1.89 1.19
CA THR A 73 -11.00 2.02 -0.26
C THR A 73 -12.19 2.90 -0.67
N PHE A 74 -12.39 3.05 -1.97
CA PHE A 74 -13.53 3.74 -2.56
C PHE A 74 -14.05 2.95 -3.76
N ASP A 75 -15.30 3.18 -4.13
CA ASP A 75 -15.88 2.57 -5.33
C ASP A 75 -15.38 3.30 -6.58
N SER A 76 -14.47 2.65 -7.33
CA SER A 76 -13.92 3.19 -8.56
C SER A 76 -14.96 3.34 -9.68
N ASN A 77 -16.08 2.60 -9.64
CA ASN A 77 -17.13 2.70 -10.64
C ASN A 77 -17.81 4.07 -10.62
N LYS A 78 -17.86 4.73 -9.45
CA LYS A 78 -18.38 6.11 -9.35
C LYS A 78 -17.62 7.11 -10.22
N PHE A 79 -16.35 6.81 -10.58
CA PHE A 79 -15.54 7.68 -11.44
C PHE A 79 -15.74 7.43 -12.93
N VAL A 80 -16.29 6.27 -13.33
CA VAL A 80 -16.44 5.88 -14.74
C VAL A 80 -17.41 6.82 -15.49
N HIS A 81 -18.48 7.24 -14.83
CA HIS A 81 -19.51 8.11 -15.40
C HIS A 81 -19.49 9.54 -14.81
N GLY A 82 -18.48 9.85 -14.03
CA GLY A 82 -18.37 11.08 -13.27
C GLY A 82 -18.85 10.90 -11.83
N ILE A 83 -18.06 11.38 -10.89
CA ILE A 83 -18.40 11.40 -9.46
C ILE A 83 -19.10 12.74 -9.12
N SER A 84 -20.10 12.73 -8.23
CA SER A 84 -20.70 13.95 -7.73
C SER A 84 -19.70 14.78 -6.92
N TYR A 85 -19.89 16.11 -6.88
CA TYR A 85 -19.04 16.98 -6.06
C TYR A 85 -19.08 16.59 -4.57
N GLU A 86 -20.25 16.25 -4.07
CA GLU A 86 -20.46 15.83 -2.68
C GLU A 86 -19.71 14.54 -2.33
N ASP A 87 -19.84 13.49 -3.19
CA ASP A 87 -19.12 12.22 -2.99
C ASP A 87 -17.61 12.42 -3.04
N LEU A 88 -17.12 13.25 -3.97
CA LEU A 88 -15.70 13.55 -4.07
C LEU A 88 -15.19 14.30 -2.83
N GLU A 89 -15.96 15.28 -2.35
CA GLU A 89 -15.61 16.04 -1.16
C GLU A 89 -15.51 15.16 0.09
N ILE A 90 -16.43 14.19 0.25
CA ILE A 90 -16.38 13.19 1.34
C ILE A 90 -15.07 12.40 1.28
N LEU A 91 -14.66 11.95 0.09
CA LEU A 91 -13.42 11.19 -0.09
C LEU A 91 -12.17 12.05 0.21
N LEU A 92 -12.16 13.31 -0.25
CA LEU A 92 -11.04 14.24 -0.06
C LEU A 92 -10.87 14.66 1.41
N LYS A 93 -11.98 14.92 2.12
CA LYS A 93 -11.98 15.31 3.54
C LYS A 93 -11.70 14.14 4.49
N ASN A 94 -11.75 12.90 4.02
CA ASN A 94 -11.54 11.73 4.86
C ASN A 94 -10.09 11.66 5.35
N LYS A 95 -9.91 11.78 6.69
CA LYS A 95 -8.58 11.73 7.35
C LYS A 95 -7.80 10.44 7.06
N LYS A 96 -8.50 9.33 6.75
CA LYS A 96 -7.88 8.05 6.40
C LYS A 96 -7.46 7.96 4.92
N LYS A 97 -7.66 9.02 4.14
CA LYS A 97 -7.18 9.21 2.75
C LYS A 97 -7.49 8.00 1.84
N PRO A 98 -8.76 7.68 1.56
CA PRO A 98 -9.14 6.51 0.75
C PRO A 98 -8.62 6.56 -0.68
N LEU A 99 -8.43 7.75 -1.27
CA LEU A 99 -7.93 7.93 -2.64
C LEU A 99 -6.43 7.62 -2.79
N ILE A 100 -5.69 7.49 -1.69
CA ILE A 100 -4.26 7.15 -1.73
C ILE A 100 -4.11 5.63 -1.75
N ASN A 101 -3.44 5.10 -2.78
CA ASN A 101 -2.98 3.71 -2.75
C ASN A 101 -1.82 3.58 -1.74
N LYS A 102 -2.13 3.04 -0.57
CA LYS A 102 -1.19 2.95 0.54
C LYS A 102 -0.10 1.89 0.34
N CYS A 103 -0.32 0.92 -0.56
CA CYS A 103 0.74 -0.01 -0.95
C CYS A 103 1.87 0.68 -1.72
N LEU A 104 1.53 1.71 -2.52
CA LEU A 104 2.49 2.39 -3.39
C LEU A 104 3.01 3.70 -2.80
N SER A 105 2.13 4.46 -2.15
CA SER A 105 2.43 5.83 -1.70
C SER A 105 2.33 6.02 -0.19
N GLY A 106 2.06 4.96 0.57
CA GLY A 106 2.03 5.01 2.03
C GLY A 106 3.46 5.11 2.60
N LEU A 107 3.68 6.10 3.48
CA LEU A 107 4.95 6.25 4.19
C LEU A 107 4.74 5.79 5.63
N TYR A 108 5.40 4.68 5.97
CA TYR A 108 5.30 4.07 7.30
C TYR A 108 6.70 3.87 7.88
N PRO A 109 6.91 4.15 9.19
CA PRO A 109 8.15 3.78 9.85
C PRO A 109 8.30 2.25 9.84
N PRO A 110 9.43 1.71 9.34
CA PRO A 110 9.61 0.26 9.18
C PRO A 110 9.68 -0.48 10.52
N GLY A 111 10.04 0.21 11.60
CA GLY A 111 10.23 -0.42 12.90
C GLY A 111 11.27 -1.54 12.83
N SER A 112 11.04 -2.66 13.61
CA SER A 112 11.98 -3.80 13.65
C SER A 112 12.09 -4.57 12.33
N THR A 113 11.23 -4.32 11.35
CA THR A 113 11.29 -5.02 10.05
C THR A 113 12.53 -4.69 9.23
N ILE A 114 13.16 -3.52 9.47
CA ILE A 114 14.41 -3.10 8.82
C ILE A 114 15.67 -3.78 9.41
N LYS A 115 15.59 -4.31 10.64
CA LYS A 115 16.78 -4.82 11.36
C LYS A 115 17.53 -5.94 10.64
N PRO A 116 16.88 -6.92 9.97
CA PRO A 116 17.60 -7.92 9.19
C PRO A 116 18.44 -7.31 8.06
N ILE A 117 17.92 -6.27 7.39
CA ILE A 117 18.65 -5.57 6.31
C ILE A 117 19.84 -4.82 6.86
N VAL A 118 19.68 -4.11 7.99
CA VAL A 118 20.78 -3.41 8.68
C VAL A 118 21.83 -4.40 9.15
N ALA A 119 21.42 -5.55 9.70
CA ALA A 119 22.34 -6.60 10.14
C ALA A 119 23.15 -7.18 8.98
N LEU A 120 22.49 -7.46 7.85
CA LEU A 120 23.16 -7.96 6.63
C LEU A 120 24.17 -6.94 6.11
N SER A 121 23.78 -5.68 6.00
CA SER A 121 24.68 -4.61 5.59
C SER A 121 25.90 -4.46 6.52
N ALA A 122 25.70 -4.59 7.83
CA ALA A 122 26.80 -4.52 8.79
C ALA A 122 27.78 -5.70 8.67
N LEU A 123 27.29 -6.88 8.32
CA LEU A 123 28.11 -8.06 8.04
C LEU A 123 28.87 -7.92 6.71
N GLU A 124 28.21 -7.46 5.64
CA GLU A 124 28.81 -7.30 4.30
C GLU A 124 29.90 -6.22 4.27
N ASN A 125 29.79 -5.21 5.12
CA ASN A 125 30.78 -4.14 5.25
C ASN A 125 31.79 -4.37 6.37
N ASP A 126 31.87 -5.58 6.92
CA ASP A 126 32.81 -5.97 8.01
C ASP A 126 32.73 -5.08 9.26
N VAL A 127 31.60 -4.36 9.47
CA VAL A 127 31.37 -3.54 10.67
C VAL A 127 31.22 -4.41 11.92
N ILE A 128 30.60 -5.59 11.74
CA ILE A 128 30.48 -6.62 12.76
C ILE A 128 30.79 -8.00 12.17
N SER A 129 31.23 -8.92 13.03
CA SER A 129 31.34 -10.34 12.66
C SER A 129 30.13 -11.14 13.16
N PRO A 130 29.87 -12.36 12.63
CA PRO A 130 28.84 -13.25 13.16
C PRO A 130 28.99 -13.59 14.64
N LYS A 131 30.20 -13.48 15.17
CA LYS A 131 30.58 -13.73 16.60
C LYS A 131 30.43 -12.48 17.47
N PHE A 132 30.08 -11.33 16.88
CA PHE A 132 29.93 -10.09 17.65
C PHE A 132 28.85 -10.24 18.71
N VAL A 133 29.17 -9.81 19.94
CA VAL A 133 28.30 -9.86 21.10
C VAL A 133 28.23 -8.48 21.73
N VAL A 134 27.06 -8.06 22.11
CA VAL A 134 26.79 -6.81 22.83
C VAL A 134 25.96 -7.09 24.09
N GLU A 135 26.23 -6.35 25.15
CA GLU A 135 25.41 -6.41 26.37
C GLU A 135 24.24 -5.46 26.26
N CYS A 136 23.02 -6.00 26.33
CA CYS A 136 21.78 -5.22 26.41
C CYS A 136 21.43 -4.99 27.90
N LYS A 137 21.61 -3.75 28.37
CA LYS A 137 21.33 -3.32 29.75
C LYS A 137 19.92 -2.72 29.94
N GLY A 138 19.07 -2.75 28.91
CA GLY A 138 17.74 -2.17 28.93
C GLY A 138 17.66 -0.76 28.31
N SER A 139 18.78 -0.05 28.21
CA SER A 139 18.88 1.21 27.49
C SER A 139 20.28 1.43 26.95
N VAL A 140 20.41 2.35 25.99
CA VAL A 140 21.67 2.82 25.46
C VAL A 140 21.57 4.31 25.13
N ASP A 141 22.58 5.08 25.55
CA ASP A 141 22.68 6.51 25.23
C ASP A 141 23.51 6.69 23.96
N ARG A 142 22.95 7.38 22.97
CA ARG A 142 23.62 7.72 21.71
C ARG A 142 23.06 9.04 21.15
N TYR A 143 23.96 9.92 20.68
CA TYR A 143 23.59 11.19 20.04
C TYR A 143 22.58 12.02 20.85
N ASP A 144 22.86 12.25 22.12
CA ASP A 144 22.05 13.02 23.07
C ASP A 144 20.61 12.47 23.29
N ARG A 145 20.43 11.17 23.01
CA ARG A 145 19.16 10.46 23.23
C ARG A 145 19.39 9.13 23.92
N THR A 146 18.48 8.78 24.80
CA THR A 146 18.38 7.45 25.41
C THR A 146 17.41 6.60 24.61
N TYR A 147 17.88 5.45 24.13
CA TYR A 147 17.05 4.44 23.46
C TYR A 147 16.77 3.31 24.43
N HIS A 148 15.50 3.00 24.62
CA HIS A 148 15.06 1.98 25.56
C HIS A 148 14.79 0.64 24.87
N CYS A 149 15.18 -0.45 25.53
CA CYS A 149 14.77 -1.77 25.16
C CYS A 149 13.33 -2.02 25.69
N TRP A 150 12.54 -2.81 24.97
CA TRP A 150 11.23 -3.22 25.45
C TRP A 150 11.30 -4.05 26.76
N LYS A 151 12.43 -4.71 27.01
CA LYS A 151 12.73 -5.37 28.26
C LYS A 151 13.53 -4.43 29.15
N GLU A 152 12.92 -3.86 30.18
CA GLU A 152 13.49 -2.80 31.03
C GLU A 152 14.85 -3.17 31.64
N LYS A 153 15.00 -4.43 32.10
CA LYS A 153 16.26 -4.94 32.67
C LYS A 153 17.27 -5.40 31.62
N GLY A 154 16.95 -5.22 30.33
CA GLY A 154 17.77 -5.70 29.22
C GLY A 154 17.74 -7.22 29.04
N HIS A 155 18.42 -7.67 27.99
CA HIS A 155 18.52 -9.09 27.61
C HIS A 155 19.85 -9.74 28.01
N GLY A 156 20.78 -8.95 28.58
CA GLY A 156 22.14 -9.42 28.84
C GLY A 156 22.96 -9.52 27.56
N PHE A 157 23.87 -10.49 27.49
CA PHE A 157 24.73 -10.69 26.32
C PHE A 157 23.94 -11.26 25.13
N MET A 158 23.98 -10.53 24.02
CA MET A 158 23.23 -10.82 22.81
C MET A 158 24.17 -10.87 21.62
N ASN A 159 24.19 -11.99 20.92
CA ASN A 159 24.77 -12.06 19.57
C ASN A 159 23.75 -11.59 18.52
N LEU A 160 24.20 -11.40 17.28
CA LEU A 160 23.37 -10.87 16.19
C LEU A 160 22.08 -11.68 15.98
N ARG A 161 22.18 -13.02 15.97
CA ARG A 161 21.00 -13.91 15.80
C ARG A 161 19.97 -13.71 16.90
N ASN A 162 20.43 -13.66 18.15
CA ASN A 162 19.54 -13.47 19.30
C ASN A 162 18.96 -12.06 19.34
N ALA A 163 19.73 -11.04 18.92
CA ALA A 163 19.23 -9.67 18.83
C ALA A 163 18.07 -9.54 17.82
N ILE A 164 18.15 -10.18 16.65
CA ILE A 164 17.07 -10.21 15.68
C ILE A 164 15.88 -11.03 16.19
N LYS A 165 16.13 -12.21 16.82
CA LYS A 165 15.07 -13.07 17.36
C LYS A 165 14.27 -12.40 18.48
N GLN A 166 14.91 -11.58 19.31
CA GLN A 166 14.30 -10.91 20.46
C GLN A 166 13.83 -9.48 20.16
N SER A 167 13.91 -9.08 18.92
CA SER A 167 13.56 -7.74 18.46
C SER A 167 12.05 -7.47 18.47
#